data_dca0223ce0e500f6859b12d490a380f5
#
_entry.id   dca0223ce0e500f6859b12d490a380f5
#
_cell.length_a   1.000
_cell.length_b   1.000
_cell.length_c   1.000
_cell.angle_alpha   90.00
_cell.angle_beta   90.00
_cell.angle_gamma   90.00
#
_symmetry.space_group_name_H-M   'P 1'
#
loop_
_entity.id
_entity.type
_entity.pdbx_description
1 polymer ?
#
loop_
_entity_poly.entity_id
_entity_poly.type
_entity_poly.pdbx_seq_one_letter_code
_entity_poly.pdbx_strand_id
1 'polypeptide(L)'
;KPPFGIGQIGKSFRNEITPGNFIFRTREFEQMEMEFFVEPDTAPDWHRYWIDARLQWYVDLGIDRDNLRLYEHPKEKLSHYSAGTTDIEYKFNFQGNPWGELEGVANRTDFDLKTHSEHSGTDLSFYDQATDTRYVPYVIEPAAGLTRSFMAFLVDAYAEDEAPNAKGGVDKRTVLRLDPRLAPVKA
;
A
#
# COMPACT_ATOMS: atom_id res chain seq x y z
N LYS A 1 24.01 -2.96 1.56
CA LYS A 1 24.16 -1.91 2.56
C LYS A 1 22.85 -1.15 2.67
N PRO A 2 22.29 -0.92 3.89
CA PRO A 2 21.16 -0.01 4.08
C PRO A 2 21.48 1.42 3.58
N PRO A 3 20.49 2.18 3.04
CA PRO A 3 19.12 1.70 2.85
C PRO A 3 18.95 0.83 1.59
N PHE A 4 18.10 -0.19 1.66
CA PHE A 4 17.66 -0.99 0.50
C PHE A 4 16.33 -1.66 0.82
N GLY A 5 15.57 -2.02 -0.22
CA GLY A 5 14.29 -2.71 -0.08
C GLY A 5 14.25 -4.02 -0.84
N ILE A 6 13.40 -4.92 -0.36
CA ILE A 6 13.05 -6.18 -1.03
C ILE A 6 11.53 -6.20 -1.17
N GLY A 7 11.03 -6.21 -2.41
CA GLY A 7 9.60 -6.26 -2.70
C GLY A 7 9.17 -7.66 -3.16
N GLN A 8 7.96 -8.05 -2.77
CA GLN A 8 7.31 -9.28 -3.18
C GLN A 8 5.88 -8.99 -3.59
N ILE A 9 5.44 -9.60 -4.69
CA ILE A 9 4.03 -9.63 -5.11
C ILE A 9 3.62 -11.09 -5.18
N GLY A 10 2.49 -11.41 -4.54
CA GLY A 10 2.00 -12.78 -4.52
C GLY A 10 0.68 -12.92 -3.78
N LYS A 11 0.22 -14.17 -3.71
CA LYS A 11 -1.00 -14.52 -3.01
C LYS A 11 -0.81 -14.52 -1.50
N SER A 12 -1.81 -13.98 -0.81
CA SER A 12 -1.94 -14.02 0.64
C SER A 12 -3.29 -14.62 1.03
N PHE A 13 -3.31 -15.28 2.19
CA PHE A 13 -4.49 -15.96 2.70
C PHE A 13 -4.76 -15.48 4.13
N ARG A 14 -6.00 -15.04 4.38
CA ARG A 14 -6.46 -14.68 5.73
C ARG A 14 -7.77 -15.35 6.03
N ASN A 15 -7.92 -15.90 7.22
CA ASN A 15 -9.19 -16.50 7.67
C ASN A 15 -10.20 -15.43 8.06
N GLU A 16 -10.66 -14.65 7.08
CA GLU A 16 -11.65 -13.60 7.29
C GLU A 16 -12.99 -14.19 7.77
N ILE A 17 -13.49 -13.71 8.89
CA ILE A 17 -14.76 -14.14 9.45
C ILE A 17 -15.92 -13.63 8.60
N THR A 18 -15.82 -12.38 8.13
CA THR A 18 -16.87 -11.72 7.33
C THR A 18 -16.29 -11.15 6.05
N PRO A 19 -16.08 -11.97 5.01
CA PRO A 19 -15.76 -11.46 3.67
C PRO A 19 -16.88 -10.56 3.16
N GLY A 20 -16.56 -9.60 2.30
CA GLY A 20 -17.60 -8.71 1.76
C GLY A 20 -17.06 -7.59 0.89
N ASN A 21 -17.99 -6.77 0.39
CA ASN A 21 -17.70 -5.66 -0.52
C ASN A 21 -16.90 -6.12 -1.76
N PHE A 22 -17.44 -7.15 -2.44
CA PHE A 22 -16.84 -7.76 -3.63
C PHE A 22 -15.41 -8.26 -3.33
N ILE A 23 -14.38 -7.75 -4.02
CA ILE A 23 -12.99 -8.15 -3.84
C ILE A 23 -12.26 -7.31 -2.79
N PHE A 24 -12.95 -6.41 -2.08
CA PHE A 24 -12.33 -5.60 -1.03
C PHE A 24 -11.87 -6.44 0.16
N ARG A 25 -12.67 -7.44 0.58
CA ARG A 25 -12.36 -8.32 1.70
C ARG A 25 -12.65 -9.77 1.33
N THR A 26 -11.60 -10.50 0.99
CA THR A 26 -11.64 -11.91 0.58
C THR A 26 -10.66 -12.72 1.41
N ARG A 27 -10.83 -14.05 1.44
CA ARG A 27 -9.90 -14.95 2.14
C ARG A 27 -8.63 -15.25 1.37
N GLU A 28 -8.68 -15.16 0.06
CA GLU A 28 -7.56 -15.25 -0.86
C GLU A 28 -7.47 -13.94 -1.64
N PHE A 29 -6.33 -13.29 -1.64
CA PHE A 29 -6.08 -12.03 -2.33
C PHE A 29 -4.63 -11.93 -2.78
N GLU A 30 -4.32 -10.94 -3.58
CA GLU A 30 -2.94 -10.61 -3.94
C GLU A 30 -2.48 -9.38 -3.14
N GLN A 31 -1.25 -9.46 -2.68
CA GLN A 31 -0.58 -8.41 -1.91
C GLN A 31 0.74 -8.06 -2.57
N MET A 32 1.09 -6.79 -2.54
CA MET A 32 2.43 -6.30 -2.83
C MET A 32 2.97 -5.66 -1.56
N GLU A 33 4.15 -6.11 -1.15
CA GLU A 33 4.76 -5.74 0.12
C GLU A 33 6.25 -5.54 -0.08
N MET A 34 6.80 -4.56 0.60
CA MET A 34 8.22 -4.29 0.58
C MET A 34 8.75 -4.15 2.01
N GLU A 35 9.87 -4.82 2.26
CA GLU A 35 10.66 -4.62 3.47
C GLU A 35 11.82 -3.70 3.13
N PHE A 36 11.79 -2.48 3.65
CA PHE A 36 12.82 -1.47 3.41
C PHE A 36 13.68 -1.28 4.65
N PHE A 37 14.93 -1.71 4.54
CA PHE A 37 15.90 -1.77 5.64
C PHE A 37 16.67 -0.46 5.75
N VAL A 38 16.68 0.13 6.94
CA VAL A 38 17.30 1.44 7.20
C VAL A 38 18.13 1.44 8.49
N GLU A 39 19.00 2.43 8.61
CA GLU A 39 19.65 2.76 9.87
C GLU A 39 18.60 3.26 10.88
N PRO A 40 18.62 2.81 12.15
CA PRO A 40 17.59 3.12 13.15
C PRO A 40 17.25 4.61 13.28
N ASP A 41 18.27 5.47 13.35
CA ASP A 41 18.08 6.91 13.55
C ASP A 41 17.42 7.61 12.34
N THR A 42 17.49 7.00 11.16
CA THR A 42 16.88 7.52 9.93
C THR A 42 15.46 6.99 9.67
N ALA A 43 15.00 6.03 10.46
CA ALA A 43 13.73 5.35 10.25
C ALA A 43 12.49 6.28 10.25
N PRO A 44 12.39 7.33 11.10
CA PRO A 44 11.26 8.25 11.05
C PRO A 44 11.16 9.01 9.73
N ASP A 45 12.30 9.42 9.15
CA ASP A 45 12.33 10.14 7.88
C ASP A 45 11.98 9.21 6.72
N TRP A 46 12.49 7.97 6.71
CA TRP A 46 12.14 6.97 5.72
C TRP A 46 10.68 6.55 5.81
N HIS A 47 10.10 6.47 7.02
CA HIS A 47 8.68 6.20 7.20
C HIS A 47 7.83 7.28 6.53
N ARG A 48 8.14 8.56 6.80
CA ARG A 48 7.44 9.69 6.15
C ARG A 48 7.62 9.68 4.63
N TYR A 49 8.85 9.46 4.16
CA TYR A 49 9.13 9.38 2.73
C TYR A 49 8.26 8.33 2.04
N TRP A 50 8.15 7.13 2.62
CA TRP A 50 7.35 6.06 2.01
C TRP A 50 5.87 6.33 2.05
N ILE A 51 5.33 6.97 3.10
CA ILE A 51 3.93 7.41 3.14
C ILE A 51 3.66 8.36 1.97
N ASP A 52 4.47 9.39 1.79
CA ASP A 52 4.30 10.38 0.73
C ASP A 52 4.50 9.76 -0.66
N ALA A 53 5.53 8.95 -0.85
CA ALA A 53 5.83 8.30 -2.13
C ALA A 53 4.72 7.34 -2.55
N ARG A 54 4.16 6.58 -1.61
CA ARG A 54 3.08 5.63 -1.89
C ARG A 54 1.75 6.34 -2.17
N LEU A 55 1.42 7.38 -1.40
CA LEU A 55 0.25 8.22 -1.68
C LEU A 55 0.35 8.84 -3.09
N GLN A 56 1.51 9.41 -3.43
CA GLN A 56 1.74 10.02 -4.73
C GLN A 56 1.65 8.99 -5.86
N TRP A 57 2.09 7.75 -5.64
CA TRP A 57 1.99 6.67 -6.62
C TRP A 57 0.54 6.40 -7.08
N TYR A 58 -0.43 6.42 -6.15
CA TYR A 58 -1.85 6.28 -6.51
C TYR A 58 -2.35 7.47 -7.34
N VAL A 59 -1.96 8.68 -6.97
CA VAL A 59 -2.33 9.91 -7.69
C VAL A 59 -1.71 9.90 -9.10
N ASP A 60 -0.44 9.56 -9.22
CA ASP A 60 0.26 9.50 -10.50
C ASP A 60 -0.34 8.47 -11.47
N LEU A 61 -0.97 7.44 -10.96
CA LEU A 61 -1.69 6.42 -11.73
C LEU A 61 -3.18 6.75 -11.96
N GLY A 62 -3.61 7.95 -11.59
CA GLY A 62 -4.90 8.51 -11.99
C GLY A 62 -6.00 8.47 -10.94
N ILE A 63 -5.74 8.03 -9.70
CA ILE A 63 -6.73 8.16 -8.63
C ILE A 63 -6.87 9.64 -8.25
N ASP A 64 -8.11 10.13 -8.18
CA ASP A 64 -8.39 11.48 -7.72
C ASP A 64 -7.88 11.66 -6.27
N ARG A 65 -7.06 12.70 -6.06
CA ARG A 65 -6.49 13.01 -4.74
C ARG A 65 -7.55 13.21 -3.66
N ASP A 66 -8.72 13.73 -4.02
CA ASP A 66 -9.83 13.99 -3.09
C ASP A 66 -10.53 12.69 -2.65
N ASN A 67 -10.27 11.58 -3.35
CA ASN A 67 -10.72 10.24 -2.98
C ASN A 67 -9.69 9.47 -2.12
N LEU A 68 -8.57 10.09 -1.76
CA LEU A 68 -7.53 9.50 -0.91
C LEU A 68 -7.37 10.29 0.39
N ARG A 69 -7.12 9.56 1.47
CA ARG A 69 -6.70 10.17 2.74
C ARG A 69 -5.64 9.33 3.42
N LEU A 70 -4.89 9.99 4.30
CA LEU A 70 -4.00 9.32 5.26
C LEU A 70 -4.74 9.14 6.58
N TYR A 71 -4.63 7.94 7.15
CA TYR A 71 -5.13 7.62 8.48
C TYR A 71 -3.97 7.16 9.35
N GLU A 72 -3.51 8.03 10.22
CA GLU A 72 -2.48 7.69 11.19
C GLU A 72 -3.10 6.91 12.35
N HIS A 73 -2.54 5.73 12.65
CA HIS A 73 -3.01 4.91 13.74
C HIS A 73 -2.68 5.54 15.09
N PRO A 74 -3.67 5.72 15.98
CA PRO A 74 -3.40 6.17 17.33
C PRO A 74 -2.55 5.14 18.08
N LYS A 75 -1.71 5.60 19.00
CA LYS A 75 -0.70 4.77 19.69
C LYS A 75 -1.28 3.49 20.32
N GLU A 76 -2.48 3.57 20.86
CA GLU A 76 -3.20 2.45 21.48
C GLU A 76 -3.67 1.38 20.50
N LYS A 77 -3.67 1.67 19.19
CA LYS A 77 -4.02 0.73 18.12
C LYS A 77 -2.81 0.19 17.37
N LEU A 78 -1.61 0.68 17.66
CA LEU A 78 -0.40 0.17 17.03
C LEU A 78 -0.15 -1.28 17.43
N SER A 79 0.33 -2.08 16.48
CA SER A 79 0.87 -3.39 16.78
C SER A 79 2.10 -3.25 17.68
N HIS A 80 2.34 -4.26 18.52
CA HIS A 80 3.44 -4.24 19.50
C HIS A 80 4.85 -4.10 18.88
N TYR A 81 4.98 -4.36 17.59
CA TYR A 81 6.23 -4.24 16.83
C TYR A 81 6.37 -2.89 16.10
N SER A 82 5.34 -2.04 16.09
CA SER A 82 5.33 -0.81 15.29
C SER A 82 5.56 0.43 16.14
N ALA A 83 6.49 1.29 15.70
CA ALA A 83 6.66 2.63 16.25
C ALA A 83 5.66 3.65 15.65
N GLY A 84 5.07 3.34 14.49
CA GLY A 84 4.06 4.13 13.81
C GLY A 84 3.53 3.40 12.58
N THR A 85 2.24 3.56 12.30
CA THR A 85 1.57 3.02 11.11
C THR A 85 0.63 4.08 10.57
N THR A 86 0.66 4.28 9.25
CA THR A 86 -0.25 5.17 8.54
C THR A 86 -0.87 4.41 7.37
N ASP A 87 -2.19 4.38 7.31
CA ASP A 87 -2.90 3.80 6.17
C ASP A 87 -3.17 4.87 5.10
N ILE A 88 -3.05 4.45 3.85
CA ILE A 88 -3.60 5.16 2.69
C ILE A 88 -4.96 4.55 2.44
N GLU A 89 -6.01 5.34 2.62
CA GLU A 89 -7.39 4.91 2.42
C GLU A 89 -8.01 5.56 1.19
N TYR A 90 -8.86 4.80 0.50
CA TYR A 90 -9.67 5.26 -0.63
C TYR A 90 -11.15 5.33 -0.26
N LYS A 91 -11.85 6.31 -0.82
CA LYS A 91 -13.29 6.57 -0.59
C LYS A 91 -14.16 5.67 -1.47
N PHE A 92 -14.34 4.43 -1.04
CA PHE A 92 -15.21 3.45 -1.73
C PHE A 92 -16.71 3.76 -1.59
N ASN A 93 -17.09 4.62 -0.67
CA ASN A 93 -18.49 4.93 -0.32
C ASN A 93 -19.28 3.71 0.18
N PHE A 94 -18.63 2.80 0.90
CA PHE A 94 -19.30 1.69 1.55
C PHE A 94 -20.31 2.16 2.59
N GLN A 95 -21.38 1.37 2.77
CA GLN A 95 -22.37 1.66 3.80
C GLN A 95 -21.73 1.62 5.21
N GLY A 96 -21.95 2.67 5.99
CA GLY A 96 -21.44 2.80 7.36
C GLY A 96 -20.06 3.47 7.46
N ASN A 97 -19.09 3.05 6.68
CA ASN A 97 -17.79 3.71 6.58
C ASN A 97 -17.42 3.89 5.10
N PRO A 98 -17.36 5.11 4.59
CA PRO A 98 -17.05 5.36 3.18
C PRO A 98 -15.59 5.04 2.82
N TRP A 99 -14.68 4.98 3.79
CA TRP A 99 -13.26 4.81 3.59
C TRP A 99 -12.82 3.35 3.75
N GLY A 100 -11.91 2.93 2.92
CA GLY A 100 -11.30 1.60 2.98
C GLY A 100 -9.80 1.66 2.74
N GLU A 101 -9.06 0.96 3.57
CA GLU A 101 -7.61 0.84 3.49
C GLU A 101 -7.16 0.21 2.16
N LEU A 102 -6.23 0.85 1.46
CA LEU A 102 -5.52 0.31 0.31
C LEU A 102 -4.16 -0.24 0.69
N GLU A 103 -3.43 0.51 1.51
CA GLU A 103 -2.04 0.27 1.85
C GLU A 103 -1.75 0.74 3.26
N GLY A 104 -1.05 -0.05 4.04
CA GLY A 104 -0.46 0.36 5.30
C GLY A 104 1.03 0.62 5.14
N VAL A 105 1.55 1.68 5.75
CA VAL A 105 2.98 1.95 5.84
C VAL A 105 3.38 1.94 7.30
N ALA A 106 4.14 0.93 7.72
CA ALA A 106 4.53 0.72 9.10
C ALA A 106 6.03 0.90 9.32
N ASN A 107 6.40 1.52 10.43
CA ASN A 107 7.76 1.44 10.98
C ASN A 107 7.80 0.28 11.98
N ARG A 108 8.30 -0.87 11.57
CA ARG A 108 8.34 -2.12 12.35
C ARG A 108 9.52 -2.19 13.30
N THR A 109 10.36 -1.17 13.34
CA THR A 109 11.59 -1.14 14.13
C THR A 109 12.54 -2.30 13.76
N ASP A 110 13.30 -2.80 14.70
CA ASP A 110 14.19 -3.97 14.55
C ASP A 110 13.51 -5.29 15.03
N PHE A 111 12.23 -5.24 15.33
CA PHE A 111 11.51 -6.33 15.97
C PHE A 111 11.65 -7.65 15.23
N ASP A 112 11.36 -7.64 13.92
CA ASP A 112 11.40 -8.87 13.11
C ASP A 112 12.82 -9.43 13.01
N LEU A 113 13.82 -8.59 12.71
CA LEU A 113 15.20 -9.04 12.56
C LEU A 113 15.80 -9.56 13.89
N LYS A 114 15.48 -8.92 15.02
CA LYS A 114 15.87 -9.42 16.33
C LYS A 114 15.24 -10.77 16.64
N THR A 115 13.94 -10.89 16.44
CA THR A 115 13.20 -12.14 16.65
C THR A 115 13.75 -13.26 15.77
N HIS A 116 13.97 -12.99 14.49
CA HIS A 116 14.55 -13.95 13.55
C HIS A 116 15.99 -14.32 13.93
N SER A 117 16.81 -13.38 14.37
CA SER A 117 18.18 -13.69 14.85
C SER A 117 18.16 -14.62 16.04
N GLU A 118 17.30 -14.33 17.04
CA GLU A 118 17.17 -15.11 18.25
C GLU A 118 16.74 -16.56 17.96
N HIS A 119 15.70 -16.74 17.13
CA HIS A 119 15.15 -18.07 16.88
C HIS A 119 15.94 -18.90 15.86
N SER A 120 16.65 -18.27 14.92
CA SER A 120 17.47 -18.97 13.92
C SER A 120 18.91 -19.19 14.36
N GLY A 121 19.38 -18.44 15.36
CA GLY A 121 20.79 -18.39 15.74
C GLY A 121 21.70 -17.67 14.72
N THR A 122 21.10 -17.00 13.72
CA THR A 122 21.82 -16.24 12.68
C THR A 122 21.85 -14.77 13.04
N ASP A 123 23.03 -14.14 13.09
CA ASP A 123 23.17 -12.71 13.31
C ASP A 123 22.71 -11.93 12.06
N LEU A 124 21.59 -11.20 12.16
CA LEU A 124 21.04 -10.35 11.11
C LEU A 124 21.42 -8.87 11.29
N SER A 125 22.39 -8.57 12.13
CA SER A 125 22.93 -7.21 12.26
C SER A 125 23.75 -6.82 11.02
N PHE A 126 23.81 -5.52 10.76
CA PHE A 126 24.66 -4.95 9.73
C PHE A 126 25.87 -4.26 10.38
N TYR A 127 27.07 -4.50 9.83
CA TYR A 127 28.28 -3.79 10.20
C TYR A 127 28.64 -2.77 9.12
N ASP A 128 28.60 -1.49 9.50
CA ASP A 128 29.02 -0.40 8.62
C ASP A 128 30.51 -0.11 8.80
N GLN A 129 31.29 -0.53 7.83
CA GLN A 129 32.75 -0.32 7.82
C GLN A 129 33.17 1.14 7.76
N ALA A 130 32.31 2.03 7.22
CA ALA A 130 32.63 3.43 7.07
C ALA A 130 32.59 4.19 8.41
N THR A 131 31.70 3.76 9.31
CA THR A 131 31.49 4.37 10.62
C THR A 131 32.00 3.50 11.78
N ASP A 132 32.49 2.30 11.47
CA ASP A 132 32.90 1.27 12.46
C ASP A 132 31.79 0.96 13.48
N THR A 133 30.55 0.91 13.00
CA THR A 133 29.36 0.66 13.85
C THR A 133 28.61 -0.59 13.43
N ARG A 134 27.97 -1.23 14.40
CA ARG A 134 27.10 -2.40 14.18
C ARG A 134 25.72 -2.10 14.72
N TYR A 135 24.69 -2.38 13.95
CA TYR A 135 23.29 -2.22 14.34
C TYR A 135 22.38 -3.26 13.70
N VAL A 136 21.23 -3.51 14.30
CA VAL A 136 20.14 -4.24 13.66
C VAL A 136 19.32 -3.23 12.88
N PRO A 137 19.17 -3.36 11.55
CA PRO A 137 18.39 -2.41 10.76
C PRO A 137 16.94 -2.32 11.24
N TYR A 138 16.35 -1.12 11.13
CA TYR A 138 14.91 -0.95 11.22
C TYR A 138 14.27 -1.25 9.89
N VAL A 139 13.01 -1.69 9.93
CA VAL A 139 12.23 -2.05 8.75
C VAL A 139 11.08 -1.07 8.58
N ILE A 140 11.00 -0.45 7.41
CA ILE A 140 9.81 0.28 6.95
C ILE A 140 9.08 -0.62 5.96
N GLU A 141 7.81 -0.91 6.25
CA GLU A 141 6.99 -1.84 5.47
C GLU A 141 5.82 -1.09 4.82
N PRO A 142 5.89 -0.73 3.55
CA PRO A 142 4.73 -0.46 2.73
C PRO A 142 4.11 -1.78 2.26
N ALA A 143 2.84 -2.01 2.64
CA ALA A 143 2.11 -3.23 2.30
C ALA A 143 0.73 -2.89 1.71
N ALA A 144 0.55 -3.13 0.42
CA ALA A 144 -0.67 -2.83 -0.30
C ALA A 144 -1.43 -4.08 -0.73
N GLY A 145 -2.75 -4.06 -0.57
CA GLY A 145 -3.63 -5.04 -1.18
C GLY A 145 -3.73 -4.81 -2.69
N LEU A 146 -3.05 -5.62 -3.50
CA LEU A 146 -3.10 -5.48 -4.96
C LEU A 146 -4.54 -5.63 -5.49
N THR A 147 -5.28 -6.61 -4.99
CA THR A 147 -6.69 -6.83 -5.33
C THR A 147 -7.57 -5.62 -4.98
N ARG A 148 -7.33 -4.99 -3.81
CA ARG A 148 -8.05 -3.75 -3.42
C ARG A 148 -7.66 -2.56 -4.27
N SER A 149 -6.38 -2.39 -4.57
CA SER A 149 -5.89 -1.33 -5.45
C SER A 149 -6.50 -1.45 -6.85
N PHE A 150 -6.58 -2.66 -7.39
CA PHE A 150 -7.26 -2.93 -8.65
C PHE A 150 -8.72 -2.46 -8.59
N MET A 151 -9.47 -2.80 -7.54
CA MET A 151 -10.85 -2.34 -7.35
C MET A 151 -10.93 -0.82 -7.27
N ALA A 152 -10.04 -0.16 -6.53
CA ALA A 152 -10.02 1.30 -6.39
C ALA A 152 -9.80 1.99 -7.74
N PHE A 153 -8.83 1.52 -8.54
CA PHE A 153 -8.59 2.06 -9.88
C PHE A 153 -9.78 1.90 -10.81
N LEU A 154 -10.51 0.78 -10.76
CA LEU A 154 -11.71 0.58 -11.56
C LEU A 154 -12.85 1.51 -11.11
N VAL A 155 -13.07 1.63 -9.80
CA VAL A 155 -14.13 2.47 -9.25
C VAL A 155 -13.87 3.95 -9.55
N ASP A 156 -12.63 4.40 -9.39
CA ASP A 156 -12.26 5.80 -9.64
C ASP A 156 -12.31 6.15 -11.14
N ALA A 157 -11.95 5.21 -12.01
CA ALA A 157 -11.96 5.40 -13.45
C ALA A 157 -13.36 5.31 -14.08
N TYR A 158 -14.34 4.75 -13.36
CA TYR A 158 -15.70 4.59 -13.90
C TYR A 158 -16.36 5.95 -14.15
N ALA A 159 -16.88 6.13 -15.35
CA ALA A 159 -17.63 7.32 -15.70
C ALA A 159 -18.74 6.98 -16.72
N GLU A 160 -19.78 7.81 -16.74
CA GLU A 160 -20.78 7.82 -17.80
C GLU A 160 -20.64 9.12 -18.58
N ASP A 161 -20.64 9.02 -19.89
CA ASP A 161 -20.61 10.18 -20.78
C ASP A 161 -21.57 10.04 -21.96
N GLU A 162 -21.62 11.05 -22.79
CA GLU A 162 -22.43 11.10 -24.00
C GLU A 162 -21.54 11.39 -25.20
N ALA A 163 -21.78 10.67 -26.30
CA ALA A 163 -21.06 10.88 -27.55
C ALA A 163 -21.99 11.00 -28.74
N PRO A 164 -21.69 11.84 -29.73
CA PRO A 164 -22.42 11.90 -30.98
C PRO A 164 -22.39 10.56 -31.68
N ASN A 165 -23.55 10.13 -32.23
CA ASN A 165 -23.65 8.90 -32.99
C ASN A 165 -23.81 9.18 -34.51
N ALA A 166 -23.63 8.14 -35.32
CA ALA A 166 -23.69 8.23 -36.79
C ALA A 166 -25.08 8.64 -37.35
N LYS A 167 -26.13 8.63 -36.49
CA LYS A 167 -27.50 8.98 -36.89
C LYS A 167 -27.86 10.44 -36.52
N GLY A 168 -26.90 11.24 -36.05
CA GLY A 168 -27.10 12.64 -35.64
C GLY A 168 -27.72 12.81 -34.26
N GLY A 169 -27.80 11.75 -33.47
CA GLY A 169 -28.18 11.76 -32.05
C GLY A 169 -27.01 11.62 -31.11
N VAL A 170 -27.30 11.32 -29.84
CA VAL A 170 -26.31 11.15 -28.77
C VAL A 170 -26.53 9.79 -28.13
N ASP A 171 -25.46 9.02 -27.96
CA ASP A 171 -25.45 7.75 -27.24
C ASP A 171 -24.82 7.93 -25.86
N LYS A 172 -25.46 7.39 -24.82
CA LYS A 172 -24.89 7.29 -23.48
C LYS A 172 -23.88 6.13 -23.48
N ARG A 173 -22.72 6.39 -22.85
CA ARG A 173 -21.65 5.41 -22.78
C ARG A 173 -21.19 5.22 -21.34
N THR A 174 -20.83 3.99 -21.00
CA THR A 174 -20.02 3.68 -19.81
C THR A 174 -18.58 3.60 -20.25
N VAL A 175 -17.71 4.33 -19.59
CA VAL A 175 -16.28 4.41 -19.90
C VAL A 175 -15.44 4.17 -18.64
N LEU A 176 -14.23 3.64 -18.84
CA LEU A 176 -13.20 3.57 -17.81
C LEU A 176 -12.09 4.55 -18.19
N ARG A 177 -11.92 5.61 -17.42
CA ARG A 177 -10.89 6.64 -17.63
C ARG A 177 -9.60 6.24 -16.91
N LEU A 178 -9.07 5.07 -17.26
CA LEU A 178 -7.82 4.57 -16.72
C LEU A 178 -6.63 5.37 -17.23
N ASP A 179 -5.62 5.53 -16.36
CA ASP A 179 -4.30 5.97 -16.81
C ASP A 179 -3.81 5.02 -17.93
N PRO A 180 -3.22 5.54 -19.03
CA PRO A 180 -2.75 4.69 -20.13
C PRO A 180 -1.76 3.60 -19.72
N ARG A 181 -1.03 3.79 -18.61
CA ARG A 181 -0.12 2.77 -18.06
C ARG A 181 -0.87 1.55 -17.50
N LEU A 182 -2.10 1.76 -16.99
CA LEU A 182 -2.96 0.72 -16.40
C LEU A 182 -3.92 0.12 -17.43
N ALA A 183 -4.23 0.84 -18.51
CA ALA A 183 -5.14 0.33 -19.53
C ALA A 183 -4.60 -0.96 -20.16
N PRO A 184 -5.40 -2.08 -20.20
CA PRO A 184 -4.92 -3.36 -20.73
C PRO A 184 -4.69 -3.33 -22.24
N VAL A 185 -5.43 -2.46 -22.94
CA VAL A 185 -5.28 -2.24 -24.38
C VAL A 185 -4.72 -0.84 -24.60
N LYS A 186 -3.62 -0.76 -25.31
CA LYS A 186 -2.99 0.51 -25.71
C LYS A 186 -3.47 0.88 -27.10
N ALA A 187 -3.95 2.10 -27.27
CA ALA A 187 -4.35 2.64 -28.57
C ALA A 187 -3.15 3.19 -29.31
#